data_7583654ad95b6906c713ada7ebe882bf
#
_entry.id   7583654ad95b6906c713ada7ebe882bf
#
_cell.length_a   1.000
_cell.length_b   1.000
_cell.length_c   1.000
_cell.angle_alpha   90.00
_cell.angle_beta   90.00
_cell.angle_gamma   90.00
#
_symmetry.space_group_name_H-M   'P 1'
#
loop_
_entity.id
_entity.type
_entity.pdbx_description
1 polymer ?
#
loop_
_entity_poly.entity_id
_entity_poly.type
_entity_poly.pdbx_seq_one_letter_code
_entity_poly.pdbx_strand_id
1 'polypeptide(L)'
;MEKEVVRHPYKFDTLPVGRINVNHLYQRGEVPSVIKNILNNFDYHLVNPIKCVYRDGNLFAFDGQNTAIALTMLFGAKYEAPVMLYNDILTPEEEAVLFERINDKVFRKAASVADNIKSRLFRHETLAADIRRIAQASGLDLSYDATKGKSGVIPASAYKTLEALYLSVGESIFTETVSVLGGAWKYDKDAFRPQIIKGLAKFVELYRDKYNKKALIDRLNRSNARDILNVWKISAEHGYKCIGREILAIYNKGTSVNRLPDLFA
;
A
#
# COMPACT_ATOMS: atom_id res chain seq x y z
N MET A 1 -13.25 34.31 -27.51
CA MET A 1 -12.54 33.14 -28.10
C MET A 1 -13.41 31.95 -27.88
N GLU A 2 -14.11 31.47 -28.92
CA GLU A 2 -14.81 30.20 -28.87
C GLU A 2 -13.77 29.11 -28.71
N LYS A 3 -13.97 28.24 -27.70
CA LYS A 3 -13.12 27.05 -27.53
C LYS A 3 -13.45 26.12 -28.70
N GLU A 4 -12.48 25.95 -29.60
CA GLU A 4 -12.56 24.94 -30.65
C GLU A 4 -12.90 23.58 -30.02
N VAL A 5 -13.98 22.96 -30.46
CA VAL A 5 -14.40 21.64 -29.95
C VAL A 5 -13.39 20.64 -30.48
N VAL A 6 -12.44 20.25 -29.63
CA VAL A 6 -11.45 19.22 -29.96
C VAL A 6 -12.22 17.90 -30.17
N ARG A 7 -12.26 17.44 -31.40
CA ARG A 7 -12.80 16.09 -31.71
C ARG A 7 -11.85 15.06 -31.13
N HIS A 8 -12.39 14.08 -30.40
CA HIS A 8 -11.58 12.98 -29.90
C HIS A 8 -11.01 12.18 -31.07
N PRO A 9 -9.70 11.91 -31.07
CA PRO A 9 -9.02 11.17 -32.15
C PRO A 9 -9.36 9.67 -32.15
N TYR A 10 -10.27 9.22 -31.30
CA TYR A 10 -10.64 7.82 -31.15
C TYR A 10 -12.15 7.63 -31.06
N LYS A 11 -12.59 6.40 -31.34
CA LYS A 11 -13.94 5.91 -31.06
C LYS A 11 -13.88 4.66 -30.19
N PHE A 12 -14.93 4.43 -29.40
CA PHE A 12 -15.14 3.16 -28.72
C PHE A 12 -15.82 2.15 -29.65
N ASP A 13 -15.39 0.89 -29.53
CA ASP A 13 -15.95 -0.23 -30.28
C ASP A 13 -15.78 -1.52 -29.47
N THR A 14 -16.36 -2.64 -29.92
CA THR A 14 -16.09 -3.99 -29.43
C THR A 14 -15.61 -4.85 -30.58
N LEU A 15 -14.51 -5.56 -30.40
CA LEU A 15 -13.88 -6.37 -31.44
C LEU A 15 -13.39 -7.69 -30.88
N PRO A 16 -13.45 -8.79 -31.70
CA PRO A 16 -12.89 -10.08 -31.28
C PRO A 16 -11.41 -9.97 -30.89
N VAL A 17 -11.07 -10.39 -29.67
CA VAL A 17 -9.69 -10.28 -29.14
C VAL A 17 -8.68 -11.01 -30.01
N GLY A 18 -9.07 -12.11 -30.69
CA GLY A 18 -8.18 -12.86 -31.59
C GLY A 18 -7.81 -12.11 -32.88
N ARG A 19 -8.41 -10.94 -33.16
CA ARG A 19 -8.03 -10.07 -34.28
C ARG A 19 -6.97 -9.03 -33.90
N ILE A 20 -6.67 -8.91 -32.60
CA ILE A 20 -5.75 -7.89 -32.09
C ILE A 20 -4.31 -8.41 -32.21
N ASN A 21 -3.52 -7.77 -33.06
CA ASN A 21 -2.11 -8.02 -33.21
C ASN A 21 -1.29 -7.11 -32.27
N VAL A 22 -0.06 -7.50 -31.99
CA VAL A 22 0.91 -6.72 -31.22
C VAL A 22 2.17 -6.52 -32.05
N ASN A 23 2.66 -5.29 -32.12
CA ASN A 23 3.90 -5.01 -32.83
C ASN A 23 5.09 -5.15 -31.86
N HIS A 24 5.79 -6.28 -31.93
CA HIS A 24 6.93 -6.59 -31.08
C HIS A 24 8.21 -5.82 -31.42
N LEU A 25 8.23 -4.99 -32.47
CA LEU A 25 9.39 -4.17 -32.79
C LEU A 25 9.63 -3.05 -31.77
N TYR A 26 8.55 -2.52 -31.15
CA TYR A 26 8.66 -1.48 -30.14
C TYR A 26 8.02 -1.87 -28.79
N GLN A 27 7.12 -2.83 -28.76
CA GLN A 27 6.50 -3.29 -27.53
C GLN A 27 7.33 -4.40 -26.87
N ARG A 28 7.40 -4.32 -25.54
CA ARG A 28 7.97 -5.44 -24.76
C ARG A 28 7.13 -6.70 -24.95
N GLY A 29 7.75 -7.85 -24.72
CA GLY A 29 7.05 -9.13 -24.68
C GLY A 29 5.96 -9.19 -23.60
N GLU A 30 5.18 -10.26 -23.62
CA GLU A 30 4.19 -10.60 -22.61
C GLU A 30 4.79 -10.58 -21.20
N VAL A 31 3.99 -10.18 -20.22
CA VAL A 31 4.39 -10.21 -18.81
C VAL A 31 3.57 -11.28 -18.07
N PRO A 32 4.08 -12.51 -17.92
CA PRO A 32 3.33 -13.65 -17.39
C PRO A 32 2.74 -13.40 -16.00
N SER A 33 3.43 -12.65 -15.14
CA SER A 33 2.94 -12.30 -13.82
C SER A 33 1.72 -11.38 -13.86
N VAL A 34 1.66 -10.45 -14.83
CA VAL A 34 0.51 -9.56 -15.03
C VAL A 34 -0.68 -10.35 -15.57
N ILE A 35 -0.45 -11.21 -16.58
CA ILE A 35 -1.48 -12.08 -17.13
C ILE A 35 -2.07 -12.97 -16.03
N LYS A 36 -1.20 -13.67 -15.26
CA LYS A 36 -1.63 -14.51 -14.14
C LYS A 36 -2.44 -13.74 -13.09
N ASN A 37 -2.04 -12.50 -12.79
CA ASN A 37 -2.78 -11.66 -11.85
C ASN A 37 -4.18 -11.30 -12.38
N ILE A 38 -4.30 -10.97 -13.67
CA ILE A 38 -5.61 -10.72 -14.32
C ILE A 38 -6.47 -11.98 -14.27
N LEU A 39 -5.93 -13.15 -14.61
CA LEU A 39 -6.66 -14.41 -14.60
C LEU A 39 -7.20 -14.77 -13.21
N ASN A 40 -6.38 -14.59 -12.17
CA ASN A 40 -6.74 -14.95 -10.80
C ASN A 40 -7.72 -13.97 -10.13
N ASN A 41 -7.76 -12.72 -10.59
CA ASN A 41 -8.55 -11.64 -9.99
C ASN A 41 -9.43 -10.95 -11.04
N PHE A 42 -9.93 -11.71 -12.01
CA PHE A 42 -10.70 -11.15 -13.09
C PHE A 42 -11.97 -10.46 -12.59
N ASP A 43 -12.16 -9.21 -13.02
CA ASP A 43 -13.37 -8.42 -12.77
C ASP A 43 -13.64 -7.56 -14.01
N TYR A 44 -14.83 -7.69 -14.59
CA TYR A 44 -15.24 -6.91 -15.76
C TYR A 44 -15.15 -5.40 -15.57
N HIS A 45 -15.36 -4.91 -14.32
CA HIS A 45 -15.27 -3.49 -14.00
C HIS A 45 -13.83 -2.94 -14.05
N LEU A 46 -12.84 -3.83 -14.03
CA LEU A 46 -11.43 -3.47 -14.09
C LEU A 46 -10.82 -3.60 -15.49
N VAL A 47 -11.61 -4.07 -16.47
CA VAL A 47 -11.17 -4.19 -17.86
C VAL A 47 -11.19 -2.82 -18.53
N ASN A 48 -9.99 -2.28 -18.77
CA ASN A 48 -9.86 -1.07 -19.58
C ASN A 48 -9.94 -1.40 -21.07
N PRO A 49 -10.51 -0.51 -21.91
CA PRO A 49 -10.50 -0.68 -23.35
C PRO A 49 -9.07 -0.83 -23.88
N ILE A 50 -8.87 -1.81 -24.77
CA ILE A 50 -7.58 -2.03 -25.43
C ILE A 50 -7.40 -0.91 -26.47
N LYS A 51 -6.27 -0.20 -26.43
CA LYS A 51 -6.02 0.89 -27.38
C LYS A 51 -5.41 0.36 -28.65
N CYS A 52 -6.10 0.57 -29.73
CA CYS A 52 -5.80 -0.04 -31.03
C CYS A 52 -5.78 1.00 -32.15
N VAL A 53 -5.08 0.63 -33.22
CA VAL A 53 -5.09 1.32 -34.53
C VAL A 53 -5.36 0.30 -35.63
N TYR A 54 -5.97 0.76 -36.74
CA TYR A 54 -6.01 0.00 -37.97
C TYR A 54 -4.87 0.42 -38.88
N ARG A 55 -4.11 -0.56 -39.37
CA ARG A 55 -3.07 -0.36 -40.37
C ARG A 55 -3.07 -1.54 -41.36
N ASP A 56 -3.09 -1.24 -42.63
CA ASP A 56 -3.07 -2.24 -43.70
C ASP A 56 -4.11 -3.36 -43.53
N GLY A 57 -5.33 -3.00 -43.10
CA GLY A 57 -6.42 -3.93 -42.83
C GLY A 57 -6.28 -4.75 -41.55
N ASN A 58 -5.20 -4.59 -40.80
CA ASN A 58 -4.95 -5.30 -39.55
C ASN A 58 -5.13 -4.38 -38.33
N LEU A 59 -5.59 -4.96 -37.22
CA LEU A 59 -5.78 -4.27 -35.96
C LEU A 59 -4.54 -4.49 -35.07
N PHE A 60 -3.90 -3.42 -34.65
CA PHE A 60 -2.75 -3.46 -33.76
C PHE A 60 -3.03 -2.78 -32.44
N ALA A 61 -2.78 -3.47 -31.30
CA ALA A 61 -2.81 -2.86 -29.99
C ALA A 61 -1.48 -2.19 -29.67
N PHE A 62 -1.52 -0.94 -29.21
CA PHE A 62 -0.36 -0.26 -28.65
C PHE A 62 -0.45 -0.11 -27.12
N ASP A 63 -1.60 -0.41 -26.49
CA ASP A 63 -1.74 -0.56 -25.04
C ASP A 63 -2.82 -1.61 -24.75
N GLY A 64 -2.61 -2.42 -23.69
CA GLY A 64 -3.56 -3.45 -23.26
C GLY A 64 -3.23 -4.87 -23.75
N GLN A 65 -2.03 -5.14 -24.27
CA GLN A 65 -1.57 -6.47 -24.74
C GLN A 65 -1.86 -7.57 -23.73
N ASN A 66 -1.41 -7.42 -22.47
CA ASN A 66 -1.62 -8.45 -21.43
C ASN A 66 -3.11 -8.68 -21.12
N THR A 67 -3.93 -7.65 -21.24
CA THR A 67 -5.39 -7.74 -21.11
C THR A 67 -5.99 -8.55 -22.27
N ALA A 68 -5.59 -8.27 -23.51
CA ALA A 68 -6.04 -9.01 -24.69
C ALA A 68 -5.71 -10.52 -24.56
N ILE A 69 -4.50 -10.86 -24.14
CA ILE A 69 -4.07 -12.24 -23.90
C ILE A 69 -4.91 -12.90 -22.82
N ALA A 70 -5.08 -12.23 -21.66
CA ALA A 70 -5.88 -12.77 -20.57
C ALA A 70 -7.33 -13.00 -20.97
N LEU A 71 -7.95 -12.06 -21.69
CA LEU A 71 -9.30 -12.22 -22.20
C LEU A 71 -9.42 -13.37 -23.21
N THR A 72 -8.42 -13.55 -24.08
CA THR A 72 -8.35 -14.70 -24.99
C THR A 72 -8.28 -16.02 -24.22
N MET A 73 -7.48 -16.07 -23.14
CA MET A 73 -7.35 -17.27 -22.29
C MET A 73 -8.65 -17.58 -21.52
N LEU A 74 -9.37 -16.56 -21.05
CA LEU A 74 -10.61 -16.71 -20.28
C LEU A 74 -11.81 -17.07 -21.14
N PHE A 75 -11.96 -16.42 -22.31
CA PHE A 75 -13.21 -16.43 -23.06
C PHE A 75 -13.04 -16.91 -24.52
N GLY A 76 -11.80 -17.13 -24.95
CA GLY A 76 -11.48 -17.54 -26.33
C GLY A 76 -11.34 -16.37 -27.31
N ALA A 77 -10.77 -16.66 -28.47
CA ALA A 77 -10.42 -15.66 -29.50
C ALA A 77 -11.60 -14.88 -30.09
N LYS A 78 -12.82 -15.43 -29.98
CA LYS A 78 -14.05 -14.78 -30.49
C LYS A 78 -14.69 -13.81 -29.50
N TYR A 79 -14.16 -13.69 -28.29
CA TYR A 79 -14.68 -12.78 -27.28
C TYR A 79 -14.58 -11.32 -27.75
N GLU A 80 -15.70 -10.60 -27.70
CA GLU A 80 -15.81 -9.20 -28.06
C GLU A 80 -15.28 -8.31 -26.92
N ALA A 81 -14.04 -7.87 -27.06
CA ALA A 81 -13.40 -7.01 -26.07
C ALA A 81 -13.65 -5.52 -26.35
N PRO A 82 -13.80 -4.68 -25.31
CA PRO A 82 -13.87 -3.24 -25.49
C PRO A 82 -12.55 -2.70 -26.03
N VAL A 83 -12.62 -1.92 -27.09
CA VAL A 83 -11.46 -1.29 -27.73
C VAL A 83 -11.65 0.21 -27.88
N MET A 84 -10.56 0.93 -27.87
CA MET A 84 -10.47 2.35 -28.21
C MET A 84 -9.67 2.45 -29.50
N LEU A 85 -10.35 2.74 -30.60
CA LEU A 85 -9.74 2.81 -31.94
C LEU A 85 -9.31 4.24 -32.25
N TYR A 86 -8.02 4.41 -32.49
CA TYR A 86 -7.44 5.70 -32.88
C TYR A 86 -7.36 5.82 -34.40
N ASN A 87 -7.80 6.97 -34.92
CA ASN A 87 -7.91 7.21 -36.35
C ASN A 87 -6.83 8.17 -36.87
N ASP A 88 -6.08 8.81 -35.97
CA ASP A 88 -5.06 9.83 -36.27
C ASP A 88 -3.63 9.28 -36.20
N ILE A 89 -3.46 7.99 -35.82
CA ILE A 89 -2.18 7.33 -35.74
C ILE A 89 -2.03 6.46 -36.98
N LEU A 90 -1.08 6.80 -37.83
CA LEU A 90 -0.94 6.20 -39.14
C LEU A 90 0.32 5.33 -39.29
N THR A 91 1.31 5.55 -38.42
CA THR A 91 2.63 4.88 -38.54
C THR A 91 3.02 4.10 -37.27
N PRO A 92 3.85 3.05 -37.39
CA PRO A 92 4.41 2.34 -36.23
C PRO A 92 5.23 3.24 -35.30
N GLU A 93 5.87 4.26 -35.83
CA GLU A 93 6.66 5.24 -35.07
C GLU A 93 5.76 6.09 -34.16
N GLU A 94 4.62 6.53 -34.65
CA GLU A 94 3.62 7.27 -33.86
C GLU A 94 3.03 6.37 -32.76
N GLU A 95 2.75 5.09 -33.08
CA GLU A 95 2.34 4.10 -32.08
C GLU A 95 3.39 3.93 -30.97
N ALA A 96 4.68 3.84 -31.34
CA ALA A 96 5.78 3.68 -30.39
C ALA A 96 5.89 4.88 -29.44
N VAL A 97 5.75 6.10 -29.95
CA VAL A 97 5.74 7.33 -29.14
C VAL A 97 4.58 7.31 -28.15
N LEU A 98 3.39 6.88 -28.57
CA LEU A 98 2.23 6.80 -27.67
C LEU A 98 2.41 5.70 -26.63
N PHE A 99 2.94 4.53 -27.04
CA PHE A 99 3.26 3.45 -26.11
C PHE A 99 4.22 3.93 -25.02
N GLU A 100 5.27 4.66 -25.37
CA GLU A 100 6.20 5.23 -24.40
C GLU A 100 5.48 6.21 -23.46
N ARG A 101 4.73 7.19 -24.00
CA ARG A 101 4.03 8.22 -23.21
C ARG A 101 2.98 7.62 -22.28
N ILE A 102 2.22 6.63 -22.72
CA ILE A 102 1.20 5.95 -21.90
C ILE A 102 1.85 5.21 -20.73
N ASN A 103 3.04 4.66 -20.93
CA ASN A 103 3.77 3.93 -19.88
C ASN A 103 4.64 4.84 -19.00
N ASP A 104 4.75 6.12 -19.31
CA ASP A 104 5.45 7.09 -18.47
C ASP A 104 4.75 7.23 -17.12
N LYS A 105 5.56 7.27 -16.05
CA LYS A 105 5.10 7.42 -14.66
C LYS A 105 4.35 8.74 -14.43
N VAL A 106 4.56 9.75 -15.26
CA VAL A 106 3.85 11.03 -15.19
C VAL A 106 2.35 10.85 -15.46
N PHE A 107 1.97 9.95 -16.38
CA PHE A 107 0.59 9.71 -16.79
C PHE A 107 -0.07 8.53 -16.05
N ARG A 108 0.70 7.64 -15.43
CA ARG A 108 0.19 6.47 -14.68
C ARG A 108 0.61 6.51 -13.21
N LYS A 109 0.07 7.46 -12.47
CA LYS A 109 0.27 7.49 -11.03
C LYS A 109 -0.67 6.47 -10.36
N ALA A 110 -0.09 5.42 -9.79
CA ALA A 110 -0.87 4.50 -8.95
C ALA A 110 -1.44 5.24 -7.73
N ALA A 111 -2.63 4.82 -7.29
CA ALA A 111 -3.22 5.33 -6.05
C ALA A 111 -2.23 5.18 -4.89
N SER A 112 -2.07 6.24 -4.11
CA SER A 112 -1.22 6.20 -2.93
C SER A 112 -1.81 5.28 -1.85
N VAL A 113 -0.98 4.87 -0.88
CA VAL A 113 -1.47 4.11 0.28
C VAL A 113 -2.58 4.89 1.00
N ALA A 114 -2.45 6.21 1.11
CA ALA A 114 -3.45 7.07 1.73
C ALA A 114 -4.78 7.06 0.95
N ASP A 115 -4.75 7.10 -0.39
CA ASP A 115 -5.97 7.03 -1.22
C ASP A 115 -6.68 5.68 -1.06
N ASN A 116 -5.90 4.58 -1.02
CA ASN A 116 -6.45 3.25 -0.79
C ASN A 116 -7.12 3.14 0.58
N ILE A 117 -6.53 3.71 1.64
CA ILE A 117 -7.10 3.72 2.98
C ILE A 117 -8.42 4.52 3.00
N LYS A 118 -8.46 5.70 2.37
CA LYS A 118 -9.68 6.51 2.23
C LYS A 118 -10.80 5.72 1.55
N SER A 119 -10.49 5.05 0.44
CA SER A 119 -11.46 4.21 -0.28
C SER A 119 -12.01 3.08 0.59
N ARG A 120 -11.15 2.40 1.36
CA ARG A 120 -11.57 1.31 2.27
C ARG A 120 -12.46 1.82 3.39
N LEU A 121 -12.14 2.98 3.98
CA LEU A 121 -12.97 3.63 5.00
C LEU A 121 -14.31 4.09 4.45
N PHE A 122 -14.33 4.64 3.21
CA PHE A 122 -15.57 5.02 2.54
C PHE A 122 -16.51 3.82 2.33
N ARG A 123 -15.95 2.64 2.05
CA ARG A 123 -16.69 1.38 1.93
C ARG A 123 -17.02 0.73 3.28
N HIS A 124 -16.78 1.41 4.39
CA HIS A 124 -17.00 0.91 5.75
C HIS A 124 -16.29 -0.42 6.05
N GLU A 125 -15.10 -0.63 5.48
CA GLU A 125 -14.33 -1.83 5.75
C GLU A 125 -13.92 -1.90 7.22
N THR A 126 -14.34 -2.96 7.91
CA THR A 126 -14.23 -3.12 9.37
C THR A 126 -12.79 -2.94 9.87
N LEU A 127 -11.81 -3.61 9.25
CA LEU A 127 -10.41 -3.54 9.67
C LEU A 127 -9.86 -2.10 9.59
N ALA A 128 -10.14 -1.39 8.49
CA ALA A 128 -9.71 -0.01 8.32
C ALA A 128 -10.39 0.92 9.34
N ALA A 129 -11.68 0.71 9.60
CA ALA A 129 -12.45 1.47 10.57
C ALA A 129 -11.94 1.26 12.00
N ASP A 130 -11.64 0.02 12.39
CA ASP A 130 -11.12 -0.30 13.71
C ASP A 130 -9.73 0.29 13.95
N ILE A 131 -8.81 0.16 12.99
CA ILE A 131 -7.48 0.76 13.09
C ILE A 131 -7.60 2.28 13.27
N ARG A 132 -8.47 2.94 12.49
CA ARG A 132 -8.72 4.39 12.63
C ARG A 132 -9.27 4.74 14.00
N ARG A 133 -10.31 4.05 14.44
CA ARG A 133 -10.96 4.26 15.75
C ARG A 133 -9.97 4.13 16.91
N ILE A 134 -9.15 3.08 16.90
CA ILE A 134 -8.15 2.83 17.95
C ILE A 134 -7.04 3.87 17.91
N ALA A 135 -6.57 4.27 16.74
CA ALA A 135 -5.58 5.33 16.58
C ALA A 135 -6.11 6.64 17.18
N GLN A 136 -7.32 7.06 16.82
CA GLN A 136 -7.95 8.29 17.30
C GLN A 136 -8.19 8.27 18.81
N ALA A 137 -8.64 7.15 19.37
CA ALA A 137 -8.77 6.96 20.81
C ALA A 137 -7.43 7.08 21.56
N SER A 138 -6.32 6.86 20.85
CA SER A 138 -4.96 6.99 21.38
C SER A 138 -4.33 8.37 21.10
N GLY A 139 -5.10 9.33 20.59
CA GLY A 139 -4.65 10.68 20.25
C GLY A 139 -3.78 10.73 18.97
N LEU A 140 -3.91 9.75 18.09
CA LEU A 140 -3.19 9.64 16.84
C LEU A 140 -4.17 9.69 15.67
N ASP A 141 -3.82 10.42 14.60
CA ASP A 141 -4.57 10.42 13.35
C ASP A 141 -3.79 9.72 12.25
N LEU A 142 -4.49 9.05 11.35
CA LEU A 142 -3.89 8.59 10.11
C LEU A 142 -3.55 9.80 9.23
N SER A 143 -2.49 9.72 8.44
CA SER A 143 -1.91 10.88 7.75
C SER A 143 -2.88 11.67 6.85
N TYR A 144 -3.97 11.06 6.40
CA TYR A 144 -5.01 11.72 5.58
C TYR A 144 -6.12 12.39 6.41
N ASP A 145 -6.24 12.08 7.71
CA ASP A 145 -7.21 12.68 8.64
C ASP A 145 -6.59 13.81 9.48
N ALA A 146 -5.28 13.93 9.49
CA ALA A 146 -4.55 14.78 10.41
C ALA A 146 -4.90 16.26 10.25
N THR A 147 -5.44 16.84 11.31
CA THR A 147 -5.59 18.29 11.46
C THR A 147 -4.27 18.84 12.00
N LYS A 148 -3.67 19.80 11.29
CA LYS A 148 -2.37 20.38 11.68
C LYS A 148 -2.35 20.79 13.17
N GLY A 149 -1.42 20.21 13.92
CA GLY A 149 -1.04 20.64 15.25
C GLY A 149 -1.87 20.11 16.43
N LYS A 150 -2.90 19.28 16.20
CA LYS A 150 -3.76 18.77 17.30
C LYS A 150 -3.50 17.32 17.69
N SER A 151 -3.08 16.48 16.76
CA SER A 151 -2.87 15.06 16.99
C SER A 151 -1.52 14.61 16.46
N GLY A 152 -1.00 13.52 17.00
CA GLY A 152 0.13 12.81 16.40
C GLY A 152 -0.30 12.18 15.07
N VAL A 153 0.61 12.07 14.11
CA VAL A 153 0.29 11.59 12.78
C VAL A 153 0.98 10.27 12.50
N ILE A 154 0.20 9.23 12.28
CA ILE A 154 0.69 7.94 11.76
C ILE A 154 0.92 8.09 10.26
N PRO A 155 2.15 7.92 9.77
CA PRO A 155 2.44 8.02 8.34
C PRO A 155 1.78 6.88 7.56
N ALA A 156 1.35 7.14 6.33
CA ALA A 156 0.70 6.14 5.48
C ALA A 156 1.58 4.88 5.28
N SER A 157 2.91 5.04 5.27
CA SER A 157 3.86 3.92 5.16
C SER A 157 3.79 2.91 6.32
N ALA A 158 3.31 3.34 7.51
CA ALA A 158 3.15 2.46 8.67
C ALA A 158 1.87 1.62 8.61
N TYR A 159 0.89 2.00 7.78
CA TYR A 159 -0.44 1.41 7.79
C TYR A 159 -0.43 -0.11 7.55
N LYS A 160 0.32 -0.59 6.56
CA LYS A 160 0.45 -2.04 6.31
C LYS A 160 1.00 -2.81 7.51
N THR A 161 1.90 -2.18 8.28
CA THR A 161 2.43 -2.79 9.52
C THR A 161 1.35 -2.85 10.60
N LEU A 162 0.54 -1.81 10.73
CA LEU A 162 -0.57 -1.80 11.68
C LEU A 162 -1.64 -2.84 11.32
N GLU A 163 -1.99 -2.99 10.04
CA GLU A 163 -2.91 -4.04 9.58
C GLU A 163 -2.39 -5.44 9.93
N ALA A 164 -1.15 -5.73 9.52
CA ALA A 164 -0.53 -7.02 9.79
C ALA A 164 -0.44 -7.29 11.30
N LEU A 165 -0.16 -6.27 12.10
CA LEU A 165 -0.15 -6.39 13.55
C LEU A 165 -1.54 -6.70 14.10
N TYR A 166 -2.57 -5.91 13.73
CA TYR A 166 -3.94 -6.13 14.18
C TYR A 166 -4.41 -7.57 13.94
N LEU A 167 -4.15 -8.07 12.71
CA LEU A 167 -4.51 -9.44 12.32
C LEU A 167 -3.73 -10.52 13.07
N SER A 168 -2.49 -10.25 13.48
CA SER A 168 -1.63 -11.24 14.14
C SER A 168 -1.85 -11.32 15.64
N VAL A 169 -2.09 -10.19 16.33
CA VAL A 169 -2.16 -10.13 17.80
C VAL A 169 -3.56 -9.88 18.34
N GLY A 170 -4.52 -9.58 17.48
CA GLY A 170 -5.91 -9.25 17.83
C GLY A 170 -6.07 -7.83 18.39
N GLU A 171 -7.34 -7.41 18.50
CA GLU A 171 -7.72 -6.03 18.86
C GLU A 171 -7.16 -5.57 20.21
N SER A 172 -7.15 -6.44 21.21
CA SER A 172 -6.77 -6.06 22.56
C SER A 172 -5.29 -5.67 22.69
N ILE A 173 -4.37 -6.52 22.20
CA ILE A 173 -2.92 -6.22 22.22
C ILE A 173 -2.62 -5.07 21.28
N PHE A 174 -3.29 -5.01 20.12
CA PHE A 174 -3.17 -3.91 19.19
C PHE A 174 -3.55 -2.56 19.82
N THR A 175 -4.71 -2.50 20.48
CA THR A 175 -5.21 -1.30 21.16
C THR A 175 -4.22 -0.82 22.23
N GLU A 176 -3.71 -1.73 23.03
CA GLU A 176 -2.74 -1.41 24.06
C GLU A 176 -1.43 -0.91 23.46
N THR A 177 -0.92 -1.55 22.42
CA THR A 177 0.28 -1.12 21.69
C THR A 177 0.13 0.28 21.12
N VAL A 178 -0.96 0.56 20.41
CA VAL A 178 -1.22 1.88 19.81
C VAL A 178 -1.40 2.95 20.88
N SER A 179 -2.04 2.59 22.01
CA SER A 179 -2.20 3.51 23.14
C SER A 179 -0.86 3.87 23.80
N VAL A 180 0.08 2.93 23.91
CA VAL A 180 1.44 3.22 24.40
C VAL A 180 2.20 4.09 23.39
N LEU A 181 2.12 3.81 22.08
CA LEU A 181 2.72 4.64 21.03
C LEU A 181 2.21 6.09 21.11
N GLY A 182 0.89 6.27 21.20
CA GLY A 182 0.28 7.58 21.30
C GLY A 182 0.63 8.31 22.58
N GLY A 183 0.69 7.58 23.70
CA GLY A 183 1.07 8.16 25.00
C GLY A 183 2.52 8.54 25.11
N ALA A 184 3.42 7.72 24.54
CA ALA A 184 4.87 7.92 24.69
C ALA A 184 5.48 8.80 23.58
N TRP A 185 5.08 8.60 22.33
CA TRP A 185 5.80 9.15 21.17
C TRP A 185 4.88 9.76 20.12
N LYS A 186 3.80 10.38 20.57
CA LYS A 186 2.75 10.97 19.72
C LYS A 186 3.28 11.78 18.53
N TYR A 187 4.37 12.51 18.70
CA TYR A 187 4.93 13.40 17.68
C TYR A 187 6.25 12.90 17.07
N ASP A 188 6.73 11.73 17.51
CA ASP A 188 7.97 11.15 17.00
C ASP A 188 7.69 10.25 15.79
N LYS A 189 8.13 10.68 14.60
CA LYS A 189 7.93 9.92 13.36
C LYS A 189 8.66 8.57 13.35
N ASP A 190 9.75 8.43 14.07
CA ASP A 190 10.52 7.20 14.14
C ASP A 190 9.80 6.12 14.98
N ALA A 191 8.88 6.52 15.87
CA ALA A 191 8.03 5.59 16.63
C ALA A 191 7.13 4.72 15.73
N PHE A 192 6.80 5.21 14.52
CA PHE A 192 5.96 4.48 13.57
C PHE A 192 6.76 3.61 12.59
N ARG A 193 8.06 3.39 12.84
CA ARG A 193 8.83 2.41 12.08
C ARG A 193 8.38 0.99 12.41
N PRO A 194 8.33 0.08 11.41
CA PRO A 194 7.87 -1.29 11.62
C PRO A 194 8.56 -2.01 12.77
N GLN A 195 9.85 -1.76 12.99
CA GLN A 195 10.65 -2.36 14.07
C GLN A 195 10.14 -1.94 15.45
N ILE A 196 9.88 -0.65 15.65
CA ILE A 196 9.37 -0.11 16.92
C ILE A 196 7.96 -0.67 17.18
N ILE A 197 7.06 -0.57 16.19
CA ILE A 197 5.68 -1.06 16.32
C ILE A 197 5.67 -2.54 16.73
N LYS A 198 6.42 -3.39 16.01
CA LYS A 198 6.48 -4.83 16.26
C LYS A 198 7.18 -5.17 17.58
N GLY A 199 8.25 -4.47 17.92
CA GLY A 199 8.97 -4.68 19.18
C GLY A 199 8.14 -4.29 20.40
N LEU A 200 7.42 -3.17 20.32
CA LEU A 200 6.51 -2.75 21.39
C LEU A 200 5.31 -3.71 21.51
N ALA A 201 4.74 -4.12 20.39
CA ALA A 201 3.65 -5.11 20.41
C ALA A 201 4.08 -6.44 21.06
N LYS A 202 5.32 -6.90 20.77
CA LYS A 202 5.84 -8.12 21.39
C LYS A 202 6.10 -7.91 22.89
N PHE A 203 6.55 -6.75 23.31
CA PHE A 203 6.63 -6.42 24.73
C PHE A 203 5.26 -6.47 25.41
N VAL A 204 4.25 -5.81 24.84
CA VAL A 204 2.89 -5.82 25.36
C VAL A 204 2.34 -7.24 25.44
N GLU A 205 2.54 -8.05 24.40
CA GLU A 205 2.10 -9.46 24.36
C GLU A 205 2.73 -10.29 25.49
N LEU A 206 4.05 -10.19 25.67
CA LEU A 206 4.79 -11.01 26.63
C LEU A 206 4.53 -10.60 28.10
N TYR A 207 4.33 -9.32 28.34
CA TYR A 207 4.22 -8.78 29.69
C TYR A 207 2.82 -8.27 30.04
N ARG A 208 1.81 -8.63 29.23
CA ARG A 208 0.42 -8.28 29.49
C ARG A 208 0.07 -8.60 30.95
N ASP A 209 -0.64 -7.69 31.63
CA ASP A 209 -1.05 -7.79 33.03
C ASP A 209 0.11 -7.80 34.07
N LYS A 210 1.37 -7.75 33.62
CA LYS A 210 2.56 -7.77 34.49
C LYS A 210 3.29 -6.44 34.54
N TYR A 211 2.95 -5.46 33.70
CA TYR A 211 3.57 -4.15 33.69
C TYR A 211 2.59 -3.04 33.96
N ASN A 212 3.09 -1.93 34.48
CA ASN A 212 2.30 -0.72 34.65
C ASN A 212 2.41 0.13 33.38
N LYS A 213 1.30 0.27 32.62
CA LYS A 213 1.22 1.00 31.37
C LYS A 213 1.65 2.45 31.51
N LYS A 214 1.18 3.15 32.57
CA LYS A 214 1.55 4.54 32.82
C LYS A 214 3.05 4.69 33.04
N ALA A 215 3.63 3.82 33.86
CA ALA A 215 5.09 3.82 34.10
C ALA A 215 5.87 3.55 32.82
N LEU A 216 5.39 2.67 31.93
CA LEU A 216 6.03 2.43 30.63
C LEU A 216 5.98 3.69 29.77
N ILE A 217 4.82 4.31 29.61
CA ILE A 217 4.65 5.56 28.86
C ILE A 217 5.57 6.65 29.40
N ASP A 218 5.58 6.89 30.71
CA ASP A 218 6.39 7.91 31.34
C ASP A 218 7.89 7.70 31.12
N ARG A 219 8.34 6.46 31.07
CA ARG A 219 9.75 6.11 30.79
C ARG A 219 10.11 6.23 29.33
N LEU A 220 9.25 5.75 28.45
CA LEU A 220 9.43 5.89 27.01
C LEU A 220 9.40 7.35 26.55
N ASN A 221 8.61 8.22 27.19
CA ASN A 221 8.59 9.67 26.96
C ASN A 221 9.97 10.35 27.23
N ARG A 222 10.79 9.77 28.09
CA ARG A 222 12.14 10.25 28.37
C ARG A 222 13.19 9.69 27.42
N SER A 223 12.79 8.83 26.50
CA SER A 223 13.60 8.19 25.49
C SER A 223 13.13 8.60 24.10
N ASN A 224 14.04 8.64 23.15
CA ASN A 224 13.71 8.92 21.77
C ASN A 224 13.59 7.59 21.01
N ALA A 225 12.55 7.41 20.19
CA ALA A 225 12.35 6.20 19.38
C ALA A 225 13.55 5.95 18.44
N ARG A 226 14.22 7.01 17.96
CA ARG A 226 15.43 6.90 17.15
C ARG A 226 16.59 6.22 17.89
N ASP A 227 16.75 6.47 19.19
CA ASP A 227 17.82 5.87 19.97
C ASP A 227 17.62 4.36 20.09
N ILE A 228 16.39 3.92 20.29
CA ILE A 228 16.01 2.50 20.29
C ILE A 228 16.30 1.87 18.91
N LEU A 229 15.99 2.57 17.81
CA LEU A 229 16.33 2.11 16.46
C LEU A 229 17.83 2.02 16.21
N ASN A 230 18.63 2.90 16.80
CA ASN A 230 20.08 2.84 16.68
C ASN A 230 20.66 1.62 17.39
N VAL A 231 20.14 1.26 18.57
CA VAL A 231 20.49 -0.01 19.23
C VAL A 231 20.21 -1.20 18.32
N TRP A 232 19.06 -1.23 17.68
CA TRP A 232 18.71 -2.29 16.71
C TRP A 232 19.70 -2.38 15.54
N LYS A 233 20.20 -1.24 15.01
CA LYS A 233 21.13 -1.23 13.87
C LYS A 233 22.51 -1.80 14.20
N ILE A 234 22.96 -1.64 15.43
CA ILE A 234 24.29 -2.09 15.89
C ILE A 234 24.24 -3.45 16.59
N SER A 235 23.05 -3.94 16.90
CA SER A 235 22.87 -5.24 17.56
C SER A 235 23.20 -6.39 16.61
N ALA A 236 23.91 -7.40 17.11
CA ALA A 236 24.09 -8.66 16.40
C ALA A 236 22.75 -9.44 16.26
N GLU A 237 21.81 -9.19 17.16
CA GLU A 237 20.46 -9.75 17.10
C GLU A 237 19.58 -8.84 16.23
N HIS A 238 19.14 -9.35 15.09
CA HIS A 238 18.25 -8.63 14.20
C HIS A 238 16.79 -8.97 14.49
N GLY A 239 15.91 -7.98 14.30
CA GLY A 239 14.47 -8.18 14.40
C GLY A 239 13.82 -7.43 15.56
N TYR A 240 12.53 -7.67 15.72
CA TYR A 240 11.69 -6.99 16.72
C TYR A 240 12.01 -7.40 18.17
N LYS A 241 12.64 -8.56 18.39
CA LYS A 241 13.06 -9.02 19.73
C LYS A 241 14.08 -8.06 20.35
N CYS A 242 15.07 -7.60 19.58
CA CYS A 242 16.05 -6.62 20.04
C CYS A 242 15.39 -5.32 20.52
N ILE A 243 14.41 -4.81 19.76
CA ILE A 243 13.62 -3.62 20.16
C ILE A 243 12.81 -3.90 21.42
N GLY A 244 12.19 -5.07 21.51
CA GLY A 244 11.43 -5.45 22.70
C GLY A 244 12.31 -5.52 23.98
N ARG A 245 13.52 -6.06 23.86
CA ARG A 245 14.51 -6.07 24.98
C ARG A 245 14.95 -4.67 25.38
N GLU A 246 15.15 -3.77 24.42
CA GLU A 246 15.50 -2.39 24.73
C GLU A 246 14.35 -1.67 25.46
N ILE A 247 13.10 -1.89 25.04
CA ILE A 247 11.91 -1.40 25.74
C ILE A 247 11.84 -1.99 27.17
N LEU A 248 12.16 -3.27 27.32
CA LEU A 248 12.25 -3.92 28.63
C LEU A 248 13.34 -3.29 29.51
N ALA A 249 14.51 -3.01 28.94
CA ALA A 249 15.61 -2.35 29.65
C ALA A 249 15.21 -0.94 30.13
N ILE A 250 14.53 -0.18 29.27
CA ILE A 250 13.99 1.15 29.62
C ILE A 250 12.94 1.01 30.71
N TYR A 251 12.03 0.04 30.61
CA TYR A 251 11.01 -0.20 31.63
C TYR A 251 11.65 -0.59 32.97
N ASN A 252 12.67 -1.42 32.98
CA ASN A 252 13.34 -1.89 34.19
C ASN A 252 14.33 -0.88 34.81
N LYS A 253 14.67 0.20 34.12
CA LYS A 253 15.64 1.19 34.58
C LYS A 253 15.17 1.87 35.88
N GLY A 254 15.97 1.79 36.92
CA GLY A 254 15.66 2.41 38.22
C GLY A 254 14.59 1.69 39.04
N THR A 255 14.21 0.43 38.68
CA THR A 255 13.24 -0.36 39.42
C THR A 255 13.92 -1.57 40.06
N SER A 256 13.81 -1.69 41.38
CA SER A 256 14.33 -2.86 42.14
C SER A 256 13.20 -3.87 42.46
N VAL A 257 11.98 -3.39 42.73
CA VAL A 257 10.91 -4.20 43.34
C VAL A 257 10.01 -4.89 42.33
N ASN A 258 9.77 -4.34 41.12
CA ASN A 258 8.88 -4.91 40.11
C ASN A 258 9.60 -5.05 38.77
N ARG A 259 10.82 -5.57 38.81
CA ARG A 259 11.60 -5.81 37.59
C ARG A 259 11.03 -6.99 36.80
N LEU A 260 10.74 -6.77 35.53
CA LEU A 260 10.28 -7.84 34.64
C LEU A 260 11.45 -8.70 34.17
N PRO A 261 11.31 -10.04 34.15
CA PRO A 261 12.33 -10.94 33.58
C PRO A 261 12.42 -10.80 32.06
N ASP A 262 13.53 -11.19 31.45
CA ASP A 262 13.63 -11.28 29.99
C ASP A 262 12.88 -12.51 29.47
N LEU A 263 11.79 -12.30 28.73
CA LEU A 263 10.97 -13.33 28.10
C LEU A 263 11.12 -13.35 26.56
N PHE A 264 12.10 -12.64 26.00
CA PHE A 264 12.36 -12.60 24.56
C PHE A 264 13.25 -13.76 24.07
N ALA A 265 13.19 -14.90 24.67
CA ALA A 265 13.95 -16.08 24.28
C ALA A 265 13.67 -16.55 22.84
#